data_909d6e6b024668f53e1a8c28c2de0938
#
_entry.id   909d6e6b024668f53e1a8c28c2de0938
#
_cell.length_a   1.000
_cell.length_b   1.000
_cell.length_c   1.000
_cell.angle_alpha   90.00
_cell.angle_beta   90.00
_cell.angle_gamma   90.00
#
_symmetry.space_group_name_H-M   'P 1'
#
loop_
_entity.id
_entity.type
_entity.pdbx_description
1 polymer ?
#
loop_
_entity_poly.entity_id
_entity_poly.type
_entity_poly.pdbx_seq_one_letter_code
_entity_poly.pdbx_strand_id
1 'polypeptide(L)'
;MKYLAAVGIALASLSAAAHAQSRTVFDVMESRGDLLGWEAVGRLDMPHGFCTGALVGRDLVLTAAHCVFDPDTGQPYAARGMTFRAGYHHGGSITERPVARWAVPDRYAAGMAEAGSMTSGEAVATDVALLRLAQPVSSAEADPFRVHETPSPGTRVSVVSYGRGREEVLSREPDCEVTQRYRHDVLGFDCDVTFGSSGAPVFVRENDRLRILSVISSGNARGEAYGPSLPALVSELRQRLNREDARPKVTTGARRIT
;
A
#
# COMPACT_ATOMS: atom_id res chain seq x y z
N MET A 1 -78.61 -24.78 18.16
CA MET A 1 -77.90 -23.85 17.33
C MET A 1 -76.49 -23.77 17.91
N LYS A 2 -75.50 -24.36 17.23
CA LYS A 2 -74.09 -24.37 17.64
C LYS A 2 -73.28 -23.52 16.64
N TYR A 3 -72.70 -22.41 17.13
CA TYR A 3 -71.80 -21.58 16.34
C TYR A 3 -70.39 -22.12 16.47
N LEU A 4 -69.79 -22.58 15.36
CA LEU A 4 -68.38 -22.91 15.25
C LEU A 4 -67.63 -21.61 14.82
N ALA A 5 -66.77 -21.11 15.69
CA ALA A 5 -65.87 -20.01 15.36
C ALA A 5 -64.60 -20.60 14.75
N ALA A 6 -64.33 -20.28 13.49
CA ALA A 6 -63.08 -20.60 12.82
C ALA A 6 -62.02 -19.58 13.19
N VAL A 7 -60.94 -20.01 13.85
CA VAL A 7 -59.75 -19.20 14.13
C VAL A 7 -58.80 -19.35 12.95
N GLY A 8 -58.66 -18.26 12.17
CA GLY A 8 -57.68 -18.22 11.09
C GLY A 8 -56.29 -17.81 11.64
N ILE A 9 -55.33 -18.74 11.53
CA ILE A 9 -53.91 -18.48 11.86
C ILE A 9 -53.26 -17.87 10.63
N ALA A 10 -52.93 -16.57 10.67
CA ALA A 10 -52.12 -15.91 9.64
C ALA A 10 -50.65 -16.24 9.90
N LEU A 11 -50.04 -17.07 9.03
CA LEU A 11 -48.58 -17.26 8.99
C LEU A 11 -47.94 -16.02 8.35
N ALA A 12 -47.30 -15.20 9.13
CA ALA A 12 -46.40 -14.14 8.65
C ALA A 12 -45.06 -14.79 8.24
N SER A 13 -44.83 -14.93 6.94
CA SER A 13 -43.54 -15.34 6.40
C SER A 13 -42.55 -14.16 6.52
N LEU A 14 -41.65 -14.24 7.49
CA LEU A 14 -40.44 -13.38 7.56
C LEU A 14 -39.52 -13.79 6.42
N SER A 15 -39.50 -13.03 5.35
CA SER A 15 -38.46 -13.10 4.33
C SER A 15 -37.18 -12.49 4.91
N ALA A 16 -36.30 -13.34 5.44
CA ALA A 16 -34.92 -12.95 5.75
C ALA A 16 -34.22 -12.64 4.43
N ALA A 17 -34.03 -11.36 4.13
CA ALA A 17 -33.16 -10.93 3.06
C ALA A 17 -31.72 -11.34 3.45
N ALA A 18 -31.24 -12.45 2.91
CA ALA A 18 -29.85 -12.83 2.99
C ALA A 18 -29.06 -11.75 2.26
N HIS A 19 -28.37 -10.89 3.00
CA HIS A 19 -27.31 -10.05 2.43
C HIS A 19 -26.23 -11.01 1.96
N ALA A 20 -26.21 -11.30 0.67
CA ALA A 20 -25.09 -11.97 0.04
C ALA A 20 -23.90 -11.00 0.18
N GLN A 21 -23.00 -11.28 1.12
CA GLN A 21 -21.69 -10.64 1.13
C GLN A 21 -21.04 -11.00 -0.20
N SER A 22 -20.92 -10.02 -1.07
CA SER A 22 -20.16 -10.16 -2.29
C SER A 22 -18.75 -10.55 -1.86
N ARG A 23 -18.36 -11.81 -2.12
CA ARG A 23 -16.98 -12.24 -1.94
C ARG A 23 -16.18 -11.52 -3.00
N THR A 24 -15.26 -10.67 -2.58
CA THR A 24 -14.30 -10.03 -3.48
C THR A 24 -13.55 -11.11 -4.24
N VAL A 25 -13.59 -11.03 -5.57
CA VAL A 25 -12.86 -11.95 -6.43
C VAL A 25 -11.52 -11.30 -6.76
N PHE A 26 -10.45 -11.94 -6.28
CA PHE A 26 -9.09 -11.51 -6.59
C PHE A 26 -8.58 -12.22 -7.85
N ASP A 27 -7.96 -11.46 -8.75
CA ASP A 27 -7.13 -12.01 -9.81
C ASP A 27 -5.78 -12.42 -9.20
N VAL A 28 -5.59 -13.70 -8.92
CA VAL A 28 -4.35 -14.24 -8.36
C VAL A 28 -3.36 -14.49 -9.49
N MET A 29 -2.14 -13.98 -9.38
CA MET A 29 -1.12 -14.04 -10.42
C MET A 29 -0.23 -15.27 -10.24
N GLU A 30 -0.77 -16.45 -10.58
CA GLU A 30 -0.12 -17.75 -10.36
C GLU A 30 1.00 -18.07 -11.34
N SER A 31 1.10 -17.34 -12.44
CA SER A 31 2.11 -17.55 -13.46
C SER A 31 2.90 -16.29 -13.77
N ARG A 32 4.07 -16.46 -14.39
CA ARG A 32 4.83 -15.31 -14.91
C ARG A 32 4.07 -14.52 -15.97
N GLY A 33 3.18 -15.16 -16.69
CA GLY A 33 2.31 -14.51 -17.68
C GLY A 33 1.34 -13.53 -17.03
N ASP A 34 0.81 -13.88 -15.86
CA ASP A 34 -0.13 -13.06 -15.10
C ASP A 34 0.56 -11.81 -14.49
N LEU A 35 1.87 -11.90 -14.24
CA LEU A 35 2.69 -10.80 -13.73
C LEU A 35 3.03 -9.74 -14.80
N LEU A 36 2.75 -10.00 -16.09
CA LEU A 36 3.07 -9.05 -17.15
C LEU A 36 2.36 -7.71 -16.95
N GLY A 37 3.16 -6.65 -16.85
CA GLY A 37 2.70 -5.29 -16.56
C GLY A 37 2.56 -4.97 -15.06
N TRP A 38 2.81 -5.94 -14.17
CA TRP A 38 2.77 -5.79 -12.72
C TRP A 38 4.13 -6.02 -12.04
N GLU A 39 5.18 -6.27 -12.82
CA GLU A 39 6.52 -6.63 -12.34
C GLU A 39 7.09 -5.61 -11.35
N ALA A 40 6.68 -4.35 -11.49
CA ALA A 40 7.13 -3.25 -10.62
C ALA A 40 6.41 -3.21 -9.26
N VAL A 41 5.37 -4.03 -9.05
CA VAL A 41 4.80 -4.26 -7.71
C VAL A 41 5.59 -5.38 -7.05
N GLY A 42 5.95 -5.19 -5.78
CA GLY A 42 6.78 -6.15 -5.07
C GLY A 42 6.46 -6.25 -3.59
N ARG A 43 6.97 -7.31 -2.97
CA ARG A 43 6.95 -7.47 -1.53
C ARG A 43 8.14 -6.73 -0.92
N LEU A 44 7.89 -5.95 0.10
CA LEU A 44 8.90 -5.31 0.93
C LEU A 44 9.06 -6.13 2.19
N ASP A 45 10.14 -6.91 2.28
CA ASP A 45 10.47 -7.68 3.47
C ASP A 45 11.19 -6.79 4.48
N MET A 46 10.79 -6.90 5.75
CA MET A 46 11.29 -6.15 6.90
C MET A 46 11.63 -7.11 8.04
N PRO A 47 12.35 -6.67 9.09
CA PRO A 47 12.71 -7.56 10.21
C PRO A 47 11.52 -8.28 10.86
N HIS A 48 10.35 -7.64 10.93
CA HIS A 48 9.17 -8.18 11.62
C HIS A 48 7.94 -8.23 10.69
N GLY A 49 8.11 -8.77 9.48
CA GLY A 49 7.01 -8.97 8.54
C GLY A 49 7.28 -8.44 7.14
N PHE A 50 6.21 -8.13 6.42
CA PHE A 50 6.30 -7.60 5.08
C PHE A 50 5.16 -6.61 4.80
N CYS A 51 5.40 -5.75 3.83
CA CYS A 51 4.42 -4.88 3.19
C CYS A 51 4.44 -5.11 1.67
N THR A 52 3.52 -4.45 0.99
CA THR A 52 3.57 -4.30 -0.46
C THR A 52 4.17 -2.93 -0.81
N GLY A 53 4.89 -2.85 -1.92
CA GLY A 53 5.40 -1.60 -2.47
C GLY A 53 5.42 -1.63 -4.00
N ALA A 54 5.68 -0.48 -4.62
CA ALA A 54 5.77 -0.38 -6.06
C ALA A 54 6.92 0.54 -6.50
N LEU A 55 7.62 0.18 -7.58
CA LEU A 55 8.62 1.05 -8.19
C LEU A 55 7.95 2.30 -8.79
N VAL A 56 8.45 3.48 -8.41
CA VAL A 56 8.08 4.79 -8.97
C VAL A 56 9.28 5.50 -9.59
N GLY A 57 10.38 4.81 -9.66
CA GLY A 57 11.65 5.15 -10.31
C GLY A 57 12.52 3.91 -10.34
N ARG A 58 13.57 3.89 -11.16
CA ARG A 58 14.43 2.71 -11.31
C ARG A 58 15.06 2.23 -9.98
N ASP A 59 15.22 3.14 -9.03
CA ASP A 59 15.79 2.89 -7.71
C ASP A 59 14.93 3.44 -6.57
N LEU A 60 13.65 3.75 -6.86
CA LEU A 60 12.70 4.30 -5.89
C LEU A 60 11.48 3.41 -5.76
N VAL A 61 11.21 2.96 -4.53
CA VAL A 61 10.00 2.21 -4.15
C VAL A 61 9.10 3.09 -3.30
N LEU A 62 7.83 3.12 -3.65
CA LEU A 62 6.74 3.74 -2.90
C LEU A 62 6.05 2.68 -2.04
N THR A 63 5.80 2.99 -0.78
CA THR A 63 5.05 2.15 0.18
C THR A 63 4.43 3.04 1.27
N ALA A 64 3.82 2.46 2.29
CA ALA A 64 3.34 3.20 3.45
C ALA A 64 4.47 3.54 4.43
N ALA A 65 4.34 4.64 5.18
CA ALA A 65 5.35 5.05 6.15
C ALA A 65 5.41 4.07 7.34
N HIS A 66 4.28 3.54 7.81
CA HIS A 66 4.28 2.57 8.91
C HIS A 66 5.09 1.30 8.59
N CYS A 67 5.31 0.98 7.31
CA CYS A 67 6.13 -0.16 6.90
C CYS A 67 7.63 0.01 7.21
N VAL A 68 8.10 1.20 7.54
CA VAL A 68 9.50 1.45 7.91
C VAL A 68 9.68 1.70 9.41
N PHE A 69 8.64 1.42 10.20
CA PHE A 69 8.68 1.49 11.66
C PHE A 69 8.29 0.15 12.27
N ASP A 70 8.89 -0.17 13.39
CA ASP A 70 8.54 -1.33 14.20
C ASP A 70 7.18 -1.09 14.85
N PRO A 71 6.17 -1.98 14.65
CA PRO A 71 4.81 -1.75 15.14
C PRO A 71 4.70 -1.81 16.67
N ASP A 72 5.62 -2.53 17.35
CA ASP A 72 5.57 -2.72 18.80
C ASP A 72 6.27 -1.58 19.54
N THR A 73 7.36 -1.05 18.97
CA THR A 73 8.19 -0.04 19.61
C THR A 73 8.06 1.36 19.02
N GLY A 74 7.48 1.49 17.81
CA GLY A 74 7.41 2.74 17.06
C GLY A 74 8.78 3.23 16.56
N GLN A 75 9.84 2.42 16.71
CA GLN A 75 11.19 2.79 16.29
C GLN A 75 11.38 2.57 14.78
N PRO A 76 12.14 3.44 14.12
CA PRO A 76 12.42 3.29 12.70
C PRO A 76 13.35 2.08 12.44
N TYR A 77 13.01 1.28 11.43
CA TYR A 77 13.89 0.20 10.97
C TYR A 77 15.15 0.75 10.30
N ALA A 78 16.27 0.08 10.55
CA ALA A 78 17.47 0.30 9.77
C ALA A 78 17.25 -0.18 8.32
N ALA A 79 17.54 0.67 7.34
CA ALA A 79 17.34 0.36 5.92
C ALA A 79 17.98 -0.96 5.49
N ARG A 80 19.19 -1.28 5.99
CA ARG A 80 19.92 -2.52 5.69
C ARG A 80 19.18 -3.81 6.09
N GLY A 81 18.13 -3.73 6.89
CA GLY A 81 17.28 -4.86 7.28
C GLY A 81 16.10 -5.08 6.35
N MET A 82 15.98 -4.29 5.29
CA MET A 82 14.84 -4.33 4.37
C MET A 82 15.27 -4.70 2.96
N THR A 83 14.46 -5.52 2.29
CA THR A 83 14.67 -5.94 0.91
C THR A 83 13.38 -5.79 0.11
N PHE A 84 13.46 -5.13 -1.05
CA PHE A 84 12.36 -5.06 -2.01
C PHE A 84 12.51 -6.18 -3.03
N ARG A 85 11.44 -6.96 -3.21
CA ARG A 85 11.34 -8.10 -4.12
C ARG A 85 10.28 -7.82 -5.17
N ALA A 86 10.70 -7.35 -6.33
CA ALA A 86 9.81 -7.03 -7.45
C ALA A 86 9.24 -8.32 -8.05
N GLY A 87 7.92 -8.36 -8.29
CA GLY A 87 7.23 -9.53 -8.83
C GLY A 87 7.49 -10.80 -8.02
N TYR A 88 7.46 -10.71 -6.69
CA TYR A 88 7.66 -11.86 -5.79
C TYR A 88 6.59 -12.92 -6.01
N HIS A 89 7.02 -14.20 -6.05
CA HIS A 89 6.16 -15.33 -6.29
C HIS A 89 6.79 -16.61 -5.70
N HIS A 90 6.15 -17.21 -4.69
CA HIS A 90 6.54 -18.48 -4.05
C HIS A 90 8.05 -18.58 -3.74
N GLY A 91 8.58 -17.62 -2.99
CA GLY A 91 9.97 -17.59 -2.58
C GLY A 91 10.92 -17.00 -3.62
N GLY A 92 10.52 -16.91 -4.91
CA GLY A 92 11.29 -16.27 -5.98
C GLY A 92 10.84 -14.85 -6.26
N SER A 93 11.61 -14.11 -7.04
CA SER A 93 11.25 -12.76 -7.51
C SER A 93 11.87 -12.51 -8.89
N ILE A 94 11.33 -11.53 -9.61
CA ILE A 94 11.95 -11.08 -10.86
C ILE A 94 13.31 -10.47 -10.55
N THR A 95 13.35 -9.64 -9.51
CA THR A 95 14.59 -9.07 -9.02
C THR A 95 14.47 -8.69 -7.55
N GLU A 96 15.58 -8.71 -6.82
CA GLU A 96 15.68 -8.32 -5.42
C GLU A 96 16.70 -7.22 -5.25
N ARG A 97 16.38 -6.22 -4.44
CA ARG A 97 17.28 -5.10 -4.13
C ARG A 97 17.20 -4.75 -2.66
N PRO A 98 18.32 -4.71 -1.94
CA PRO A 98 18.38 -4.15 -0.59
C PRO A 98 17.97 -2.67 -0.61
N VAL A 99 17.32 -2.23 0.48
CA VAL A 99 17.04 -0.81 0.70
C VAL A 99 18.30 -0.13 1.26
N ALA A 100 18.76 0.93 0.59
CA ALA A 100 19.91 1.71 1.04
C ALA A 100 19.51 2.76 2.10
N ARG A 101 18.33 3.37 1.95
CA ARG A 101 17.73 4.35 2.86
C ARG A 101 16.27 4.58 2.50
N TRP A 102 15.57 5.30 3.36
CA TRP A 102 14.17 5.68 3.16
C TRP A 102 13.90 7.07 3.72
N ALA A 103 12.79 7.65 3.30
CA ALA A 103 12.28 8.92 3.80
C ALA A 103 10.77 8.81 4.01
N VAL A 104 10.28 9.47 5.05
CA VAL A 104 8.87 9.69 5.36
C VAL A 104 8.64 11.19 5.61
N PRO A 105 7.40 11.70 5.56
CA PRO A 105 7.11 13.08 5.92
C PRO A 105 7.53 13.38 7.37
N ASP A 106 8.08 14.58 7.64
CA ASP A 106 8.55 14.96 8.98
C ASP A 106 7.44 14.89 10.02
N ARG A 107 6.22 15.27 9.64
CA ARG A 107 5.03 15.21 10.50
C ARG A 107 4.65 13.78 10.86
N TYR A 108 4.87 12.79 9.96
CA TYR A 108 4.67 11.38 10.29
C TYR A 108 5.72 10.91 11.29
N ALA A 109 6.99 11.19 11.04
CA ALA A 109 8.09 10.84 11.94
C ALA A 109 7.93 11.46 13.34
N ALA A 110 7.50 12.72 13.42
CA ALA A 110 7.21 13.39 14.69
C ALA A 110 6.06 12.71 15.44
N GLY A 111 4.97 12.36 14.72
CA GLY A 111 3.82 11.66 15.31
C GLY A 111 4.14 10.26 15.82
N MET A 112 5.08 9.56 15.18
CA MET A 112 5.57 8.27 15.69
C MET A 112 6.43 8.43 16.93
N ALA A 113 7.21 9.54 17.04
CA ALA A 113 8.03 9.83 18.22
C ALA A 113 7.18 10.26 19.44
N GLU A 114 6.03 10.90 19.19
CA GLU A 114 5.11 11.41 20.24
C GLU A 114 3.78 10.65 20.13
N ALA A 115 3.69 9.49 20.76
CA ALA A 115 2.50 8.65 20.75
C ALA A 115 1.24 9.44 21.13
N GLY A 116 0.22 9.42 20.26
CA GLY A 116 -1.04 10.14 20.45
C GLY A 116 -1.03 11.61 19.99
N SER A 117 0.05 12.13 19.43
CA SER A 117 0.13 13.51 18.92
C SER A 117 -0.59 13.70 17.58
N MET A 118 -0.85 12.63 16.80
CA MET A 118 -1.61 12.68 15.55
C MET A 118 -3.00 12.08 15.69
N THR A 119 -3.99 12.72 15.04
CA THR A 119 -5.28 12.07 14.78
C THR A 119 -5.12 10.95 13.74
N SER A 120 -6.05 9.99 13.73
CA SER A 120 -6.03 8.89 12.73
C SER A 120 -6.06 9.42 11.29
N GLY A 121 -6.78 10.50 11.03
CA GLY A 121 -6.83 11.14 9.70
C GLY A 121 -5.50 11.76 9.29
N GLU A 122 -4.78 12.41 10.21
CA GLU A 122 -3.43 12.97 9.94
C GLU A 122 -2.40 11.86 9.73
N ALA A 123 -2.49 10.78 10.50
CA ALA A 123 -1.63 9.62 10.33
C ALA A 123 -1.79 9.05 8.90
N VAL A 124 -3.02 8.75 8.47
CA VAL A 124 -3.30 8.25 7.10
C VAL A 124 -2.84 9.26 6.04
N ALA A 125 -3.12 10.56 6.24
CA ALA A 125 -2.75 11.61 5.28
C ALA A 125 -1.24 11.74 5.02
N THR A 126 -0.41 11.20 5.92
CA THR A 126 1.05 11.30 5.85
C THR A 126 1.74 9.95 5.79
N ASP A 127 0.98 8.87 5.72
CA ASP A 127 1.47 7.50 5.74
C ASP A 127 2.04 7.08 4.37
N VAL A 128 3.12 7.73 3.99
CA VAL A 128 3.87 7.45 2.76
C VAL A 128 5.37 7.36 3.06
N ALA A 129 6.01 6.32 2.55
CA ALA A 129 7.46 6.20 2.51
C ALA A 129 7.96 6.08 1.08
N LEU A 130 9.10 6.70 0.83
CA LEU A 130 9.87 6.51 -0.39
C LEU A 130 11.22 5.89 -0.02
N LEU A 131 11.51 4.72 -0.60
CA LEU A 131 12.72 3.96 -0.33
C LEU A 131 13.69 4.09 -1.50
N ARG A 132 14.96 4.34 -1.22
CA ARG A 132 16.06 4.28 -2.18
C ARG A 132 16.65 2.89 -2.15
N LEU A 133 16.64 2.20 -3.28
CA LEU A 133 17.30 0.91 -3.44
C LEU A 133 18.82 1.07 -3.56
N ALA A 134 19.58 0.09 -3.12
CA ALA A 134 21.04 0.08 -3.21
C ALA A 134 21.54 0.05 -4.67
N GLN A 135 20.74 -0.52 -5.56
CA GLN A 135 21.03 -0.62 -6.99
C GLN A 135 19.74 -0.40 -7.79
N PRO A 136 19.79 0.26 -8.94
CA PRO A 136 18.62 0.44 -9.78
C PRO A 136 18.14 -0.91 -10.36
N VAL A 137 16.83 -0.99 -10.59
CA VAL A 137 16.18 -2.05 -11.36
C VAL A 137 16.19 -1.60 -12.83
N SER A 138 16.50 -2.50 -13.75
CA SER A 138 16.43 -2.18 -15.17
C SER A 138 14.99 -2.20 -15.66
N SER A 139 14.67 -1.44 -16.69
CA SER A 139 13.33 -1.45 -17.30
C SER A 139 12.97 -2.78 -17.98
N ALA A 140 13.98 -3.62 -18.26
CA ALA A 140 13.76 -4.99 -18.73
C ALA A 140 13.34 -5.95 -17.60
N GLU A 141 13.69 -5.64 -16.35
CA GLU A 141 13.25 -6.40 -15.17
C GLU A 141 11.87 -5.92 -14.72
N ALA A 142 11.68 -4.60 -14.53
CA ALA A 142 10.42 -4.02 -14.09
C ALA A 142 10.38 -2.52 -14.45
N ASP A 143 9.34 -2.09 -15.15
CA ASP A 143 9.17 -0.69 -15.55
C ASP A 143 8.40 0.10 -14.49
N PRO A 144 8.95 1.21 -13.93
CA PRO A 144 8.33 1.96 -12.85
C PRO A 144 7.01 2.60 -13.24
N PHE A 145 6.04 2.60 -12.33
CA PHE A 145 4.78 3.32 -12.48
C PHE A 145 4.94 4.82 -12.23
N ARG A 146 4.07 5.60 -12.86
CA ARG A 146 3.93 7.03 -12.56
C ARG A 146 2.81 7.26 -11.55
N VAL A 147 2.95 8.31 -10.74
CA VAL A 147 1.91 8.76 -9.81
C VAL A 147 0.86 9.56 -10.59
N HIS A 148 -0.42 9.34 -10.26
CA HIS A 148 -1.56 10.09 -10.78
C HIS A 148 -1.75 11.38 -9.98
N GLU A 149 -2.18 12.46 -10.66
CA GLU A 149 -2.19 13.79 -10.03
C GLU A 149 -3.53 14.15 -9.36
N THR A 150 -4.67 13.67 -9.85
CA THR A 150 -5.98 14.17 -9.37
C THR A 150 -7.07 13.10 -9.35
N PRO A 151 -7.33 12.46 -8.18
CA PRO A 151 -8.46 11.55 -8.04
C PRO A 151 -9.78 12.28 -7.82
N SER A 152 -10.87 11.69 -8.30
CA SER A 152 -12.24 12.12 -8.02
C SER A 152 -13.05 10.97 -7.42
N PRO A 153 -14.04 11.23 -6.54
CA PRO A 153 -15.00 10.20 -6.13
C PRO A 153 -15.69 9.55 -7.34
N GLY A 154 -15.96 8.24 -7.25
CA GLY A 154 -16.49 7.43 -8.35
C GLY A 154 -15.43 7.00 -9.39
N THR A 155 -14.14 7.38 -9.19
CA THR A 155 -13.05 6.86 -10.03
C THR A 155 -12.87 5.38 -9.74
N ARG A 156 -12.97 4.54 -10.79
CA ARG A 156 -12.69 3.10 -10.68
C ARG A 156 -11.20 2.88 -10.48
N VAL A 157 -10.87 2.04 -9.53
CA VAL A 157 -9.49 1.72 -9.16
C VAL A 157 -9.31 0.21 -9.01
N SER A 158 -8.06 -0.21 -8.87
CA SER A 158 -7.71 -1.57 -8.49
C SER A 158 -6.56 -1.55 -7.49
N VAL A 159 -6.55 -2.49 -6.55
CA VAL A 159 -5.45 -2.68 -5.61
C VAL A 159 -4.67 -3.93 -5.99
N VAL A 160 -3.35 -3.84 -5.95
CA VAL A 160 -2.46 -4.97 -6.25
C VAL A 160 -1.55 -5.19 -5.05
N SER A 161 -1.66 -6.36 -4.41
CA SER A 161 -1.03 -6.57 -3.09
C SER A 161 -0.67 -8.02 -2.79
N TYR A 162 0.17 -8.19 -1.77
CA TYR A 162 0.44 -9.43 -1.05
C TYR A 162 -0.37 -9.44 0.25
N GLY A 163 -1.68 -9.70 0.16
CA GLY A 163 -2.55 -9.70 1.34
C GLY A 163 -2.56 -11.03 2.09
N ARG A 164 -3.05 -11.03 3.34
CA ARG A 164 -3.20 -12.24 4.17
C ARG A 164 -3.91 -13.36 3.42
N GLY A 165 -3.34 -14.57 3.47
CA GLY A 165 -3.79 -15.74 2.72
C GLY A 165 -3.32 -15.76 1.26
N ARG A 166 -2.57 -14.74 0.82
CA ARG A 166 -1.99 -14.57 -0.52
C ARG A 166 -0.58 -13.96 -0.43
N GLU A 167 0.14 -14.24 0.64
CA GLU A 167 1.43 -13.62 0.96
C GLU A 167 2.53 -14.01 -0.01
N GLU A 168 2.35 -15.16 -0.68
CA GLU A 168 3.34 -15.74 -1.59
C GLU A 168 3.08 -15.40 -3.06
N VAL A 169 1.92 -14.81 -3.38
CA VAL A 169 1.54 -14.48 -4.75
C VAL A 169 0.93 -13.09 -4.83
N LEU A 170 1.31 -12.34 -5.86
CA LEU A 170 0.69 -11.05 -6.14
C LEU A 170 -0.77 -11.27 -6.54
N SER A 171 -1.68 -10.47 -6.00
CA SER A 171 -3.09 -10.55 -6.32
C SER A 171 -3.67 -9.16 -6.55
N ARG A 172 -4.57 -9.08 -7.50
CA ARG A 172 -5.26 -7.84 -7.85
C ARG A 172 -6.73 -7.93 -7.47
N GLU A 173 -7.23 -6.91 -6.83
CA GLU A 173 -8.65 -6.60 -6.77
C GLU A 173 -8.98 -5.62 -7.88
N PRO A 174 -9.72 -6.05 -8.93
CA PRO A 174 -9.89 -5.26 -10.14
C PRO A 174 -10.97 -4.19 -10.03
N ASP A 175 -11.96 -4.40 -9.18
CA ASP A 175 -13.23 -3.69 -9.18
C ASP A 175 -13.53 -3.00 -7.87
N CYS A 176 -12.78 -1.97 -7.54
CA CYS A 176 -13.14 -1.04 -6.48
C CYS A 176 -13.15 0.42 -6.98
N GLU A 177 -13.61 1.33 -6.15
CA GLU A 177 -13.71 2.74 -6.52
C GLU A 177 -13.27 3.68 -5.38
N VAL A 178 -12.95 4.91 -5.74
CA VAL A 178 -12.79 6.00 -4.78
C VAL A 178 -14.17 6.36 -4.25
N THR A 179 -14.45 6.05 -2.99
CA THR A 179 -15.75 6.32 -2.36
C THR A 179 -15.90 7.77 -1.95
N GLN A 180 -14.84 8.32 -1.36
CA GLN A 180 -14.87 9.67 -0.80
C GLN A 180 -13.47 10.27 -0.69
N ARG A 181 -13.40 11.61 -0.67
CA ARG A 181 -12.23 12.38 -0.26
C ARG A 181 -12.52 13.01 1.10
N TYR A 182 -11.74 12.65 2.09
CA TYR A 182 -11.85 13.13 3.45
C TYR A 182 -10.96 14.35 3.69
N ARG A 183 -11.02 14.91 4.91
CA ARG A 183 -10.10 15.96 5.37
C ARG A 183 -8.64 15.49 5.25
N HIS A 184 -7.71 16.43 5.14
CA HIS A 184 -6.28 16.19 4.96
C HIS A 184 -5.92 15.41 3.69
N ASP A 185 -6.80 15.44 2.66
CA ASP A 185 -6.59 14.75 1.38
C ASP A 185 -6.48 13.22 1.50
N VAL A 186 -7.13 12.64 2.49
CA VAL A 186 -7.29 11.20 2.61
C VAL A 186 -8.36 10.72 1.64
N LEU A 187 -8.08 9.64 0.93
CA LEU A 187 -8.98 8.97 0.01
C LEU A 187 -9.55 7.71 0.68
N GLY A 188 -10.85 7.49 0.53
CA GLY A 188 -11.53 6.25 0.88
C GLY A 188 -11.74 5.38 -0.36
N PHE A 189 -11.68 4.07 -0.18
CA PHE A 189 -11.87 3.07 -1.21
C PHE A 189 -12.74 1.94 -0.68
N ASP A 190 -13.60 1.37 -1.51
CA ASP A 190 -14.37 0.16 -1.18
C ASP A 190 -13.61 -1.13 -1.53
N CYS A 191 -12.29 -1.08 -1.44
CA CYS A 191 -11.40 -2.21 -1.71
C CYS A 191 -11.23 -3.09 -0.47
N ASP A 192 -11.24 -4.42 -0.66
CA ASP A 192 -11.01 -5.42 0.38
C ASP A 192 -9.50 -5.56 0.65
N VAL A 193 -9.04 -4.90 1.71
CA VAL A 193 -7.64 -4.90 2.11
C VAL A 193 -7.44 -5.63 3.45
N THR A 194 -6.28 -6.24 3.61
CA THR A 194 -5.92 -7.00 4.80
C THR A 194 -4.44 -6.81 5.14
N PHE A 195 -3.96 -7.46 6.21
CA PHE A 195 -2.55 -7.45 6.56
C PHE A 195 -1.69 -7.87 5.37
N GLY A 196 -0.59 -7.16 5.11
CA GLY A 196 0.26 -7.33 3.92
C GLY A 196 -0.14 -6.44 2.75
N SER A 197 -1.40 -5.97 2.67
CA SER A 197 -1.81 -4.93 1.71
C SER A 197 -1.30 -3.53 2.08
N SER A 198 -0.70 -3.35 3.25
CA SER A 198 -0.02 -2.11 3.67
C SER A 198 0.98 -1.65 2.61
N GLY A 199 0.89 -0.38 2.19
CA GLY A 199 1.74 0.19 1.14
C GLY A 199 1.42 -0.27 -0.28
N ALA A 200 0.41 -1.13 -0.46
CA ALA A 200 -0.02 -1.59 -1.78
C ALA A 200 -0.48 -0.42 -2.66
N PRO A 201 -0.05 -0.36 -3.92
CA PRO A 201 -0.49 0.68 -4.83
C PRO A 201 -1.97 0.52 -5.19
N VAL A 202 -2.68 1.65 -5.14
CA VAL A 202 -4.02 1.81 -5.69
C VAL A 202 -3.88 2.38 -7.09
N PHE A 203 -4.29 1.63 -8.11
CA PHE A 203 -4.13 2.00 -9.50
C PHE A 203 -5.40 2.60 -10.09
N VAL A 204 -5.20 3.61 -10.93
CA VAL A 204 -6.19 4.13 -11.87
C VAL A 204 -5.68 3.91 -13.30
N ARG A 205 -6.60 3.70 -14.24
CA ARG A 205 -6.28 3.66 -15.68
C ARG A 205 -6.54 5.02 -16.30
N GLU A 206 -5.49 5.63 -16.83
CA GLU A 206 -5.52 6.91 -17.51
C GLU A 206 -4.89 6.77 -18.90
N ASN A 207 -5.65 7.05 -19.97
CA ASN A 207 -5.18 6.92 -21.36
C ASN A 207 -4.51 5.54 -21.62
N ASP A 208 -5.17 4.47 -21.23
CA ASP A 208 -4.71 3.07 -21.28
C ASP A 208 -3.42 2.75 -20.52
N ARG A 209 -2.98 3.64 -19.65
CA ARG A 209 -1.81 3.43 -18.80
C ARG A 209 -2.21 3.36 -17.32
N LEU A 210 -1.58 2.45 -16.61
CA LEU A 210 -1.73 2.35 -15.15
C LEU A 210 -0.93 3.47 -14.48
N ARG A 211 -1.58 4.13 -13.51
CA ARG A 211 -0.99 5.17 -12.66
C ARG A 211 -1.29 4.86 -11.20
N ILE A 212 -0.36 5.14 -10.32
CA ILE A 212 -0.59 4.98 -8.88
C ILE A 212 -1.30 6.23 -8.36
N LEU A 213 -2.53 6.05 -7.88
CA LEU A 213 -3.39 7.07 -7.30
C LEU A 213 -3.08 7.32 -5.82
N SER A 214 -2.88 6.22 -5.08
CA SER A 214 -2.67 6.19 -3.64
C SER A 214 -1.87 4.96 -3.26
N VAL A 215 -1.56 4.83 -1.97
CA VAL A 215 -1.12 3.57 -1.35
C VAL A 215 -2.07 3.24 -0.21
N ILE A 216 -2.25 1.95 0.06
CA ILE A 216 -3.05 1.50 1.20
C ILE A 216 -2.30 1.79 2.49
N SER A 217 -2.93 2.61 3.33
CA SER A 217 -2.47 2.95 4.68
C SER A 217 -3.18 2.09 5.73
N SER A 218 -4.50 2.03 5.65
CA SER A 218 -5.32 1.30 6.62
C SER A 218 -6.63 0.83 6.00
N GLY A 219 -7.32 -0.05 6.70
CA GLY A 219 -8.68 -0.45 6.41
C GLY A 219 -9.51 -0.55 7.68
N ASN A 220 -10.83 -0.59 7.54
CA ASN A 220 -11.74 -0.78 8.66
C ASN A 220 -12.53 -2.09 8.55
N ALA A 221 -13.21 -2.47 9.64
CA ALA A 221 -14.01 -3.69 9.69
C ALA A 221 -15.28 -3.65 8.80
N ARG A 222 -15.56 -2.52 8.14
CA ARG A 222 -16.70 -2.36 7.23
C ARG A 222 -16.30 -2.59 5.77
N GLY A 223 -15.02 -2.94 5.50
CA GLY A 223 -14.51 -3.16 4.15
C GLY A 223 -14.13 -1.87 3.41
N GLU A 224 -13.87 -0.78 4.14
CA GLU A 224 -13.37 0.45 3.55
C GLU A 224 -11.87 0.57 3.81
N ALA A 225 -11.12 0.88 2.75
CA ALA A 225 -9.69 1.14 2.79
C ALA A 225 -9.41 2.64 2.70
N TYR A 226 -8.26 3.06 3.21
CA TYR A 226 -7.85 4.46 3.22
C TYR A 226 -6.40 4.61 2.77
N GLY A 227 -6.14 5.73 2.09
CA GLY A 227 -4.78 6.11 1.71
C GLY A 227 -4.64 7.60 1.43
N PRO A 228 -3.42 8.12 1.42
CA PRO A 228 -3.15 9.54 1.18
C PRO A 228 -3.18 9.92 -0.29
N SER A 229 -3.35 11.21 -0.57
CA SER A 229 -3.02 11.80 -1.87
C SER A 229 -1.50 11.89 -2.05
N LEU A 230 -0.97 11.41 -3.17
CA LEU A 230 0.46 11.16 -3.34
C LEU A 230 1.29 12.31 -3.91
N PRO A 231 0.82 13.16 -4.85
CA PRO A 231 1.71 14.00 -5.67
C PRO A 231 2.68 14.87 -4.87
N ALA A 232 2.14 15.61 -3.89
CA ALA A 232 2.95 16.50 -3.05
C ALA A 232 3.93 15.72 -2.17
N LEU A 233 3.46 14.63 -1.54
CA LEU A 233 4.25 13.79 -0.64
C LEU A 233 5.42 13.12 -1.39
N VAL A 234 5.15 12.51 -2.54
CA VAL A 234 6.18 11.86 -3.35
C VAL A 234 7.22 12.87 -3.85
N SER A 235 6.78 14.08 -4.24
CA SER A 235 7.70 15.16 -4.63
C SER A 235 8.61 15.59 -3.47
N GLU A 236 8.04 15.81 -2.29
CA GLU A 236 8.77 16.15 -1.06
C GLU A 236 9.83 15.10 -0.71
N LEU A 237 9.40 13.83 -0.65
CA LEU A 237 10.28 12.72 -0.24
C LEU A 237 11.39 12.47 -1.27
N ARG A 238 11.10 12.61 -2.56
CA ARG A 238 12.10 12.51 -3.62
C ARG A 238 13.17 13.60 -3.48
N GLN A 239 12.76 14.83 -3.21
CA GLN A 239 13.70 15.93 -2.97
C GLN A 239 14.56 15.69 -1.72
N ARG A 240 13.98 15.13 -0.65
CA ARG A 240 14.70 14.78 0.58
C ARG A 240 15.78 13.73 0.30
N LEU A 241 15.43 12.61 -0.33
CA LEU A 241 16.40 11.57 -0.68
C LEU A 241 17.52 12.11 -1.57
N ASN A 242 17.20 12.97 -2.55
CA ASN A 242 18.21 13.58 -3.43
C ASN A 242 19.15 14.56 -2.70
N ARG A 243 18.64 15.33 -1.71
CA ARG A 243 19.49 16.22 -0.89
C ARG A 243 20.46 15.42 0.00
N GLU A 244 20.03 14.27 0.50
CA GLU A 244 20.89 13.39 1.29
C GLU A 244 21.99 12.76 0.42
N ASP A 245 21.68 12.42 -0.84
CA ASP A 245 22.66 11.92 -1.81
C ASP A 245 23.75 12.95 -2.12
N ALA A 246 23.37 14.22 -2.19
CA ALA A 246 24.29 15.31 -2.51
C ALA A 246 25.21 15.72 -1.36
N ARG A 247 24.96 15.25 -0.11
CA ARG A 247 25.83 15.55 1.03
C ARG A 247 27.18 14.82 0.88
N PRO A 248 28.33 15.52 0.98
CA PRO A 248 29.61 14.87 0.95
C PRO A 248 29.72 13.81 2.04
N LYS A 249 30.11 12.59 1.67
CA LYS A 249 30.46 11.58 2.68
C LYS A 249 31.74 12.03 3.37
N VAL A 250 31.64 12.47 4.62
CA VAL A 250 32.83 12.76 5.44
C VAL A 250 33.53 11.44 5.70
N THR A 251 34.54 11.12 4.91
CA THR A 251 35.49 10.07 5.22
C THR A 251 36.37 10.59 6.35
N THR A 252 36.12 10.18 7.56
CA THR A 252 37.06 10.33 8.68
C THR A 252 38.30 9.49 8.34
N GLY A 253 39.24 10.12 7.65
CA GLY A 253 40.57 9.55 7.45
C GLY A 253 41.26 9.49 8.82
N ALA A 254 41.26 8.31 9.44
CA ALA A 254 42.13 8.03 10.56
C ALA A 254 43.56 8.05 10.04
N ARG A 255 44.29 9.18 10.21
CA ARG A 255 45.73 9.20 10.11
C ARG A 255 46.25 8.30 11.23
N ARG A 256 46.77 7.12 10.88
CA ARG A 256 47.71 6.44 11.75
C ARG A 256 48.97 7.32 11.87
N ILE A 257 49.21 7.80 13.05
CA ILE A 257 50.50 8.40 13.43
C ILE A 257 51.40 7.19 13.78
N THR A 258 52.43 7.01 12.99
CA THR A 258 53.59 6.10 13.28
C THR A 258 54.51 6.79 14.24
#